data_7ff4c631fab4e2418c2fdc0d5b5b98ef
#
_entry.id   7ff4c631fab4e2418c2fdc0d5b5b98ef
#
_cell.length_a   1.000
_cell.length_b   1.000
_cell.length_c   1.000
_cell.angle_alpha   90.00
_cell.angle_beta   90.00
_cell.angle_gamma   90.00
#
_symmetry.space_group_name_H-M   'P 1'
#
loop_
_entity.id
_entity.type
_entity.pdbx_description
1 polymer ?
#
loop_
_entity_poly.entity_id
_entity_poly.type
_entity_poly.pdbx_seq_one_letter_code
_entity_poly.pdbx_strand_id
1 'polypeptide(L)'
;MKTYLTLVLVAIGLSGCFGEQNGDLKDWMREQESGLRGKVEPLPEVKPYQPFTYDAFSLPDPFRPSKMEVARKSSNSGLAPNTNRPKELLENYDLEKLRMVGTLQQAKVMQALIRAPDGNLYRVKLGSYMGQNFGMVTEITETEVKLKEIVEDSGGDWVERPTSLTMEEAEQKK
;
A
#
# COMPACT_ATOMS: atom_id res chain seq x y z
N MET A 1 97.72 4.56 17.62
CA MET A 1 96.70 4.65 18.71
C MET A 1 95.60 5.65 18.46
N LYS A 2 95.81 6.83 17.91
CA LYS A 2 94.77 7.82 17.67
C LYS A 2 93.69 7.34 16.67
N THR A 3 94.09 6.58 15.64
CA THR A 3 93.15 6.06 14.60
C THR A 3 92.17 5.00 15.11
N TYR A 4 92.60 4.16 16.07
CA TYR A 4 91.73 3.17 16.70
C TYR A 4 90.71 3.81 17.64
N LEU A 5 91.14 4.90 18.32
CA LEU A 5 90.26 5.60 19.21
C LEU A 5 89.07 6.28 18.43
N THR A 6 89.40 6.84 17.24
CA THR A 6 88.35 7.45 16.39
C THR A 6 87.39 6.40 15.82
N LEU A 7 87.91 5.22 15.47
CA LEU A 7 87.08 4.13 14.92
C LEU A 7 86.13 3.55 15.96
N VAL A 8 86.53 3.44 17.21
CA VAL A 8 85.71 3.02 18.34
C VAL A 8 84.67 4.06 18.67
N LEU A 9 84.98 5.35 18.58
CA LEU A 9 84.02 6.42 18.83
C LEU A 9 82.93 6.48 17.76
N VAL A 10 83.23 6.21 16.48
CA VAL A 10 82.26 6.13 15.39
C VAL A 10 81.37 4.89 15.53
N ALA A 11 81.90 3.75 15.97
CA ALA A 11 81.11 2.53 16.19
C ALA A 11 80.07 2.67 17.32
N ILE A 12 80.38 3.42 18.36
CA ILE A 12 79.49 3.70 19.49
C ILE A 12 78.37 4.67 19.04
N GLY A 13 78.66 5.61 18.12
CA GLY A 13 77.63 6.56 17.58
C GLY A 13 76.58 5.92 16.68
N LEU A 14 76.91 4.78 16.04
CA LEU A 14 75.93 4.09 15.15
C LEU A 14 74.98 3.13 15.88
N SER A 15 75.22 2.79 17.15
CA SER A 15 74.34 1.88 17.90
C SER A 15 73.12 2.52 18.53
N GLY A 16 72.93 3.84 18.36
CA GLY A 16 71.81 4.60 18.96
C GLY A 16 70.51 4.58 18.23
N CYS A 17 70.37 3.95 17.03
CA CYS A 17 69.15 4.04 16.20
C CYS A 17 68.31 2.78 16.19
N PHE A 18 68.46 1.84 17.13
CA PHE A 18 67.59 0.65 17.20
C PHE A 18 66.60 0.72 18.38
N GLY A 19 66.09 1.91 18.68
CA GLY A 19 64.92 2.07 19.57
C GLY A 19 63.68 1.92 18.76
N GLU A 20 62.82 1.04 19.17
CA GLU A 20 61.41 0.92 18.58
C GLU A 20 60.66 2.23 18.83
N GLN A 21 60.77 3.14 17.85
CA GLN A 21 60.29 4.54 17.97
C GLN A 21 58.78 4.71 18.10
N ASN A 22 57.96 3.64 18.02
CA ASN A 22 56.50 3.73 18.07
C ASN A 22 55.89 2.60 18.93
N GLY A 23 56.54 2.22 20.02
CA GLY A 23 56.02 1.19 20.93
C GLY A 23 54.73 1.61 21.58
N ASP A 24 54.64 2.86 22.00
CA ASP A 24 53.46 3.48 22.56
C ASP A 24 52.27 3.50 21.60
N LEU A 25 52.50 3.75 20.32
CA LEU A 25 51.46 3.74 19.29
C LEU A 25 50.98 2.31 19.00
N LYS A 26 51.89 1.33 19.00
CA LYS A 26 51.49 -0.08 18.82
C LYS A 26 50.68 -0.59 20.00
N ASP A 27 51.02 -0.19 21.21
CA ASP A 27 50.25 -0.56 22.40
C ASP A 27 48.91 0.13 22.43
N TRP A 28 48.83 1.40 22.07
CA TRP A 28 47.56 2.11 21.92
C TRP A 28 46.65 1.48 20.83
N MET A 29 47.24 1.12 19.67
CA MET A 29 46.48 0.43 18.62
C MET A 29 45.91 -0.91 19.09
N ARG A 30 46.71 -1.68 19.84
CA ARG A 30 46.30 -2.98 20.40
C ARG A 30 45.18 -2.82 21.44
N GLU A 31 45.28 -1.77 22.25
CA GLU A 31 44.23 -1.43 23.23
C GLU A 31 42.93 -1.03 22.55
N GLN A 32 42.99 -0.18 21.52
CA GLN A 32 41.82 0.19 20.73
C GLN A 32 41.22 -0.98 19.96
N GLU A 33 42.07 -1.85 19.39
CA GLU A 33 41.62 -3.05 18.68
C GLU A 33 40.85 -4.01 19.59
N SER A 34 41.24 -4.14 20.85
CA SER A 34 40.56 -4.96 21.83
C SER A 34 39.16 -4.42 22.18
N GLY A 35 39.00 -3.07 22.15
CA GLY A 35 37.73 -2.40 22.38
C GLY A 35 36.77 -2.42 21.15
N LEU A 36 37.34 -2.56 19.95
CA LEU A 36 36.58 -2.58 18.70
C LEU A 36 36.03 -3.96 18.33
N ARG A 37 36.39 -5.01 19.05
CA ARG A 37 35.78 -6.32 18.85
C ARG A 37 34.31 -6.27 19.33
N GLY A 38 33.43 -5.82 18.45
CA GLY A 38 31.98 -5.87 18.68
C GLY A 38 31.57 -7.30 19.05
N LYS A 39 30.73 -7.43 20.07
CA LYS A 39 30.11 -8.69 20.42
C LYS A 39 29.17 -9.06 19.28
N VAL A 40 29.62 -9.96 18.40
CA VAL A 40 28.78 -10.50 17.34
C VAL A 40 27.68 -11.33 18.02
N GLU A 41 26.42 -10.92 17.86
CA GLU A 41 25.31 -11.74 18.33
C GLU A 41 25.33 -13.09 17.61
N PRO A 42 25.11 -14.19 18.34
CA PRO A 42 25.03 -15.50 17.72
C PRO A 42 23.90 -15.50 16.69
N LEU A 43 24.17 -16.10 15.54
CA LEU A 43 23.15 -16.27 14.51
C LEU A 43 21.92 -17.00 15.11
N PRO A 44 20.71 -16.55 14.78
CA PRO A 44 19.51 -17.24 15.22
C PRO A 44 19.52 -18.70 14.76
N GLU A 45 19.08 -19.59 15.63
CA GLU A 45 18.99 -21.02 15.31
C GLU A 45 18.10 -21.21 14.08
N VAL A 46 18.63 -21.87 13.06
CA VAL A 46 17.87 -22.22 11.86
C VAL A 46 16.87 -23.29 12.25
N LYS A 47 15.59 -22.91 12.34
CA LYS A 47 14.51 -23.89 12.50
C LYS A 47 14.46 -24.77 11.26
N PRO A 48 14.57 -26.11 11.40
CA PRO A 48 14.47 -26.98 10.25
C PRO A 48 13.11 -26.78 9.57
N TYR A 49 13.13 -26.58 8.25
CA TYR A 49 11.91 -26.51 7.45
C TYR A 49 11.17 -27.84 7.57
N GLN A 50 9.92 -27.78 8.07
CA GLN A 50 9.02 -28.92 8.02
C GLN A 50 8.30 -28.86 6.68
N PRO A 51 8.54 -29.83 5.77
CA PRO A 51 7.85 -29.85 4.49
C PRO A 51 6.35 -30.01 4.72
N PHE A 52 5.58 -29.07 4.17
CA PHE A 52 4.13 -29.19 4.16
C PHE A 52 3.74 -30.24 3.10
N THR A 53 3.07 -31.29 3.54
CA THR A 53 2.51 -32.28 2.63
C THR A 53 1.13 -31.80 2.18
N TYR A 54 1.03 -31.44 0.91
CA TYR A 54 -0.25 -31.05 0.33
C TYR A 54 -1.07 -32.31 0.01
N ASP A 55 -2.09 -32.56 0.82
CA ASP A 55 -3.06 -33.65 0.60
C ASP A 55 -4.36 -33.08 0.02
N ALA A 56 -4.37 -32.99 -1.31
CA ALA A 56 -5.53 -32.51 -2.06
C ALA A 56 -6.54 -33.63 -2.38
N PHE A 57 -6.17 -34.88 -2.17
CA PHE A 57 -7.01 -36.03 -2.60
C PHE A 57 -8.29 -36.17 -1.79
N SER A 58 -8.31 -35.61 -0.56
CA SER A 58 -9.48 -35.60 0.31
C SER A 58 -10.38 -34.38 0.11
N LEU A 59 -9.88 -33.35 -0.61
CA LEU A 59 -10.63 -32.12 -0.84
C LEU A 59 -11.48 -32.23 -2.12
N PRO A 60 -12.71 -31.69 -2.09
CA PRO A 60 -13.52 -31.63 -3.30
C PRO A 60 -12.86 -30.73 -4.34
N ASP A 61 -12.87 -31.17 -5.59
CA ASP A 61 -12.37 -30.39 -6.72
C ASP A 61 -13.07 -29.02 -6.75
N PRO A 62 -12.33 -27.90 -6.70
CA PRO A 62 -12.90 -26.54 -6.72
C PRO A 62 -13.66 -26.23 -8.02
N PHE A 63 -13.40 -26.97 -9.09
CA PHE A 63 -14.03 -26.79 -10.40
C PHE A 63 -15.17 -27.78 -10.67
N ARG A 64 -15.62 -28.53 -9.68
CA ARG A 64 -16.77 -29.42 -9.88
C ARG A 64 -18.02 -28.64 -10.28
N PRO A 65 -18.75 -29.06 -11.31
CA PRO A 65 -19.98 -28.42 -11.75
C PRO A 65 -21.01 -28.22 -10.64
N SER A 66 -21.10 -29.18 -9.69
CA SER A 66 -22.01 -29.10 -8.55
C SER A 66 -21.80 -27.88 -7.65
N LYS A 67 -20.56 -27.38 -7.55
CA LYS A 67 -20.26 -26.19 -6.78
C LYS A 67 -20.72 -24.90 -7.49
N MET A 68 -20.66 -24.90 -8.82
CA MET A 68 -21.22 -23.83 -9.64
C MET A 68 -22.77 -23.77 -9.56
N GLU A 69 -23.44 -24.93 -9.51
CA GLU A 69 -24.89 -24.98 -9.37
C GLU A 69 -25.38 -24.52 -7.99
N VAL A 70 -24.63 -24.81 -6.92
CA VAL A 70 -24.95 -24.32 -5.57
C VAL A 70 -24.79 -22.80 -5.48
N ALA A 71 -23.76 -22.23 -6.12
CA ALA A 71 -23.60 -20.79 -6.21
C ALA A 71 -24.76 -20.12 -6.99
N ARG A 72 -25.23 -20.78 -8.08
CA ARG A 72 -26.38 -20.29 -8.86
C ARG A 72 -27.71 -20.40 -8.14
N LYS A 73 -27.86 -21.32 -7.16
CA LYS A 73 -29.09 -21.48 -6.38
C LYS A 73 -29.21 -20.54 -5.20
N SER A 74 -28.14 -19.88 -4.80
CA SER A 74 -28.18 -18.80 -3.81
C SER A 74 -28.52 -17.45 -4.44
N SER A 75 -29.34 -17.44 -5.49
CA SER A 75 -29.78 -16.19 -6.12
C SER A 75 -30.44 -15.31 -5.07
N ASN A 76 -29.73 -14.30 -4.65
CA ASN A 76 -30.22 -13.25 -3.76
C ASN A 76 -31.15 -12.35 -4.60
N SER A 77 -32.26 -12.95 -5.04
CA SER A 77 -33.25 -12.32 -5.89
C SER A 77 -33.90 -11.04 -5.28
N GLY A 78 -33.58 -10.80 -3.98
CA GLY A 78 -33.99 -9.58 -3.28
C GLY A 78 -33.16 -8.35 -3.59
N LEU A 79 -31.97 -8.51 -4.17
CA LEU A 79 -31.05 -7.41 -4.49
C LEU A 79 -31.08 -7.00 -5.97
N ALA A 80 -31.86 -7.70 -6.80
CA ALA A 80 -32.00 -7.35 -8.20
C ALA A 80 -32.44 -5.88 -8.37
N PRO A 81 -31.76 -5.08 -9.22
CA PRO A 81 -32.10 -3.68 -9.40
C PRO A 81 -33.49 -3.53 -10.02
N ASN A 82 -34.24 -2.51 -9.57
CA ASN A 82 -35.53 -2.20 -10.15
C ASN A 82 -35.35 -1.52 -11.51
N THR A 83 -35.46 -2.30 -12.58
CA THR A 83 -35.35 -1.81 -13.96
C THR A 83 -36.62 -1.11 -14.48
N ASN A 84 -37.74 -1.20 -13.76
CA ASN A 84 -39.01 -0.60 -14.18
C ASN A 84 -39.13 0.90 -13.83
N ARG A 85 -38.17 1.48 -13.13
CA ARG A 85 -38.14 2.93 -12.84
C ARG A 85 -37.52 3.71 -14.01
N PRO A 86 -37.93 4.97 -14.22
CA PRO A 86 -37.24 5.83 -15.18
C PRO A 86 -35.79 6.04 -14.72
N LYS A 87 -34.87 5.94 -15.65
CA LYS A 87 -33.44 6.21 -15.37
C LYS A 87 -33.19 7.70 -15.19
N GLU A 88 -32.37 8.04 -14.22
CA GLU A 88 -31.86 9.39 -14.05
C GLU A 88 -30.73 9.68 -15.08
N LEU A 89 -30.51 10.96 -15.38
CA LEU A 89 -29.57 11.36 -16.44
C LEU A 89 -28.15 10.89 -16.15
N LEU A 90 -27.73 10.86 -14.88
CA LEU A 90 -26.39 10.45 -14.47
C LEU A 90 -26.16 8.92 -14.53
N GLU A 91 -27.20 8.14 -14.69
CA GLU A 91 -27.07 6.68 -14.90
C GLU A 91 -26.63 6.32 -16.34
N ASN A 92 -26.58 7.28 -17.25
CA ASN A 92 -26.07 7.07 -18.60
C ASN A 92 -24.55 7.15 -18.70
N TYR A 93 -23.88 7.59 -17.63
CA TYR A 93 -22.45 7.77 -17.59
C TYR A 93 -21.81 6.78 -16.62
N ASP A 94 -20.59 6.33 -16.94
CA ASP A 94 -19.78 5.55 -16.02
C ASP A 94 -19.45 6.39 -14.78
N LEU A 95 -19.49 5.80 -13.59
CA LEU A 95 -19.20 6.52 -12.35
C LEU A 95 -17.79 7.15 -12.35
N GLU A 96 -16.82 6.47 -12.97
CA GLU A 96 -15.42 6.94 -13.07
C GLU A 96 -15.27 8.21 -13.91
N LYS A 97 -16.24 8.49 -14.79
CA LYS A 97 -16.27 9.70 -15.63
C LYS A 97 -16.99 10.87 -14.98
N LEU A 98 -17.66 10.63 -13.87
CA LEU A 98 -18.33 11.65 -13.10
C LEU A 98 -17.35 12.30 -12.11
N ARG A 99 -17.46 13.62 -11.91
CA ARG A 99 -16.60 14.37 -11.02
C ARG A 99 -17.43 15.17 -10.04
N MET A 100 -17.19 15.00 -8.75
CA MET A 100 -17.75 15.88 -7.74
C MET A 100 -17.00 17.21 -7.74
N VAL A 101 -17.70 18.30 -7.96
CA VAL A 101 -17.11 19.65 -8.03
C VAL A 101 -17.47 20.51 -6.83
N GLY A 102 -18.38 20.08 -6.00
CA GLY A 102 -18.76 20.79 -4.79
C GLY A 102 -20.06 20.30 -4.19
N THR A 103 -20.47 20.98 -3.14
CA THR A 103 -21.74 20.76 -2.45
C THR A 103 -22.58 22.01 -2.41
N LEU A 104 -23.87 21.87 -2.35
CA LEU A 104 -24.82 22.92 -2.16
C LEU A 104 -25.69 22.59 -0.94
N GLN A 105 -25.67 23.43 0.06
CA GLN A 105 -26.54 23.29 1.22
C GLN A 105 -27.71 24.28 1.11
N GLN A 106 -28.92 23.75 1.05
CA GLN A 106 -30.12 24.57 1.09
C GLN A 106 -30.98 24.14 2.28
N ALA A 107 -31.15 25.04 3.22
CA ALA A 107 -31.76 24.75 4.51
C ALA A 107 -31.02 23.62 5.25
N LYS A 108 -31.65 22.45 5.41
CA LYS A 108 -31.03 21.27 6.06
C LYS A 108 -30.71 20.14 5.07
N VAL A 109 -30.85 20.40 3.76
CA VAL A 109 -30.63 19.39 2.72
C VAL A 109 -29.32 19.69 2.02
N MET A 110 -28.38 18.72 2.10
CA MET A 110 -27.13 18.76 1.37
C MET A 110 -27.31 18.07 0.01
N GLN A 111 -26.80 18.72 -1.03
CA GLN A 111 -26.82 18.21 -2.41
C GLN A 111 -25.42 18.28 -2.95
N ALA A 112 -25.00 17.27 -3.69
CA ALA A 112 -23.74 17.26 -4.40
C ALA A 112 -23.91 17.84 -5.81
N LEU A 113 -22.90 18.58 -6.26
CA LEU A 113 -22.77 19.04 -7.64
C LEU A 113 -21.82 18.09 -8.37
N ILE A 114 -22.35 17.39 -9.36
CA ILE A 114 -21.62 16.42 -10.15
C ILE A 114 -21.47 16.95 -11.57
N ARG A 115 -20.23 17.00 -12.05
CA ARG A 115 -19.93 17.32 -13.45
C ARG A 115 -19.85 16.04 -14.26
N ALA A 116 -20.65 15.96 -15.31
CA ALA A 116 -20.61 14.86 -16.26
C ALA A 116 -19.60 15.13 -17.40
N PRO A 117 -19.22 14.12 -18.19
CA PRO A 117 -18.28 14.25 -19.31
C PRO A 117 -18.73 15.23 -20.40
N ASP A 118 -20.04 15.49 -20.49
CA ASP A 118 -20.64 16.48 -21.40
C ASP A 118 -20.43 17.94 -20.95
N GLY A 119 -19.76 18.14 -19.78
CA GLY A 119 -19.50 19.45 -19.18
C GLY A 119 -20.67 20.00 -18.38
N ASN A 120 -21.81 19.36 -18.36
CA ASN A 120 -22.99 19.79 -17.61
C ASN A 120 -22.85 19.50 -16.11
N LEU A 121 -23.46 20.35 -15.30
CA LEU A 121 -23.52 20.20 -13.85
C LEU A 121 -24.90 19.70 -13.44
N TYR A 122 -24.90 18.62 -12.69
CA TYR A 122 -26.12 18.00 -12.17
C TYR A 122 -26.14 18.09 -10.64
N ARG A 123 -27.32 18.34 -10.08
CA ARG A 123 -27.54 18.32 -8.63
C ARG A 123 -28.04 16.96 -8.21
N VAL A 124 -27.37 16.35 -7.25
CA VAL A 124 -27.67 15.03 -6.73
C VAL A 124 -28.05 15.12 -5.27
N LYS A 125 -29.09 14.39 -4.88
CA LYS A 125 -29.62 14.31 -3.52
C LYS A 125 -29.42 12.92 -2.96
N LEU A 126 -29.64 12.76 -1.65
CA LEU A 126 -29.81 11.44 -1.05
C LEU A 126 -30.90 10.65 -1.77
N GLY A 127 -30.62 9.40 -2.09
CA GLY A 127 -31.53 8.52 -2.82
C GLY A 127 -31.55 8.71 -4.34
N SER A 128 -30.83 9.69 -4.92
CA SER A 128 -30.63 9.79 -6.37
C SER A 128 -29.73 8.67 -6.88
N TYR A 129 -29.86 8.37 -8.17
CA TYR A 129 -29.09 7.34 -8.83
C TYR A 129 -28.06 7.93 -9.79
N MET A 130 -26.87 7.33 -9.81
CA MET A 130 -25.78 7.69 -10.73
C MET A 130 -24.90 6.49 -11.07
N GLY A 131 -24.25 6.54 -12.22
CA GLY A 131 -23.45 5.43 -12.73
C GLY A 131 -24.27 4.32 -13.35
N GLN A 132 -23.64 3.53 -14.23
CA GLN A 132 -24.30 2.46 -14.99
C GLN A 132 -24.71 1.27 -14.12
N ASN A 133 -24.10 1.14 -12.93
CA ASN A 133 -24.30 0.02 -12.02
C ASN A 133 -25.38 0.31 -10.95
N PHE A 134 -26.39 1.07 -11.28
CA PHE A 134 -27.51 1.40 -10.37
C PHE A 134 -27.05 2.02 -9.04
N GLY A 135 -26.00 2.85 -9.07
CA GLY A 135 -25.40 3.45 -7.87
C GLY A 135 -26.39 4.39 -7.17
N MET A 136 -26.93 4.00 -6.04
CA MET A 136 -27.82 4.82 -5.21
C MET A 136 -27.01 5.61 -4.19
N VAL A 137 -27.22 6.92 -4.13
CA VAL A 137 -26.56 7.81 -3.17
C VAL A 137 -27.12 7.57 -1.77
N THR A 138 -26.23 7.17 -0.87
CA THR A 138 -26.56 6.85 0.53
C THR A 138 -26.18 7.94 1.50
N GLU A 139 -25.13 8.70 1.19
CA GLU A 139 -24.64 9.79 2.04
C GLU A 139 -23.94 10.86 1.20
N ILE A 140 -24.10 12.12 1.57
CA ILE A 140 -23.39 13.25 0.96
C ILE A 140 -22.69 14.01 2.07
N THR A 141 -21.35 14.12 1.98
CA THR A 141 -20.52 14.94 2.84
C THR A 141 -19.97 16.14 2.06
N GLU A 142 -19.24 17.03 2.71
CA GLU A 142 -18.63 18.18 2.04
C GLU A 142 -17.59 17.79 0.99
N THR A 143 -16.94 16.64 1.17
CA THR A 143 -15.79 16.20 0.36
C THR A 143 -16.04 14.94 -0.47
N GLU A 144 -17.10 14.18 -0.16
CA GLU A 144 -17.39 12.93 -0.85
C GLU A 144 -18.89 12.63 -0.92
N VAL A 145 -19.28 11.88 -1.94
CA VAL A 145 -20.58 11.25 -2.09
C VAL A 145 -20.41 9.74 -1.97
N LYS A 146 -21.03 9.13 -0.97
CA LYS A 146 -21.07 7.68 -0.83
C LYS A 146 -22.28 7.12 -1.55
N LEU A 147 -22.05 6.05 -2.27
CA LEU A 147 -23.10 5.37 -3.02
C LEU A 147 -22.95 3.85 -2.88
N LYS A 148 -24.03 3.18 -3.14
CA LYS A 148 -24.14 1.75 -3.15
C LYS A 148 -24.51 1.31 -4.57
N GLU A 149 -23.57 0.64 -5.24
CA GLU A 149 -23.79 0.06 -6.56
C GLU A 149 -24.32 -1.36 -6.43
N ILE A 150 -25.12 -1.77 -7.40
CA ILE A 150 -25.60 -3.15 -7.54
C ILE A 150 -24.94 -3.71 -8.79
N VAL A 151 -24.07 -4.70 -8.60
CA VAL A 151 -23.33 -5.34 -9.69
C VAL A 151 -23.62 -6.84 -9.71
N GLU A 152 -23.61 -7.41 -10.89
CA GLU A 152 -23.73 -8.86 -11.04
C GLU A 152 -22.32 -9.46 -10.87
N ASP A 153 -22.20 -10.44 -9.98
CA ASP A 153 -20.95 -11.14 -9.79
C ASP A 153 -20.73 -12.23 -10.87
N SER A 154 -19.56 -12.89 -10.82
CA SER A 154 -19.25 -13.96 -11.76
C SER A 154 -20.16 -15.20 -11.66
N GLY A 155 -20.93 -15.33 -10.60
CA GLY A 155 -21.94 -16.36 -10.37
C GLY A 155 -23.30 -16.02 -10.96
N GLY A 156 -23.53 -14.78 -11.39
CA GLY A 156 -24.81 -14.27 -11.84
C GLY A 156 -25.70 -13.77 -10.69
N ASP A 157 -25.12 -13.59 -9.50
CA ASP A 157 -25.82 -13.06 -8.34
C ASP A 157 -25.64 -11.54 -8.22
N TRP A 158 -26.67 -10.83 -7.79
CA TRP A 158 -26.61 -9.41 -7.54
C TRP A 158 -25.99 -9.13 -6.18
N VAL A 159 -24.92 -8.35 -6.16
CA VAL A 159 -24.19 -7.95 -4.94
C VAL A 159 -24.14 -6.44 -4.81
N GLU A 160 -24.23 -5.96 -3.58
CA GLU A 160 -24.04 -4.56 -3.25
C GLU A 160 -22.56 -4.25 -3.07
N ARG A 161 -22.09 -3.21 -3.76
CA ARG A 161 -20.73 -2.71 -3.65
C ARG A 161 -20.75 -1.26 -3.17
N PRO A 162 -20.20 -0.97 -1.98
CA PRO A 162 -20.04 0.42 -1.55
C PRO A 162 -18.96 1.10 -2.39
N THR A 163 -19.24 2.29 -2.87
CA THR A 163 -18.31 3.11 -3.67
C THR A 163 -18.44 4.56 -3.21
N SER A 164 -17.39 5.36 -3.34
CA SER A 164 -17.41 6.78 -3.05
C SER A 164 -16.85 7.59 -4.21
N LEU A 165 -17.43 8.79 -4.42
CA LEU A 165 -16.94 9.77 -5.35
C LEU A 165 -16.42 10.97 -4.55
N THR A 166 -15.10 11.18 -4.55
CA THR A 166 -14.45 12.28 -3.84
C THR A 166 -14.46 13.56 -4.67
N MET A 167 -14.47 14.70 -3.98
CA MET A 167 -14.38 16.00 -4.61
C MET A 167 -13.02 16.19 -5.31
N GLU A 168 -13.05 16.62 -6.54
CA GLU A 168 -11.86 17.03 -7.28
C GLU A 168 -11.38 18.37 -6.70
N GLU A 169 -10.20 18.39 -6.08
CA GLU A 169 -9.58 19.66 -5.71
C GLU A 169 -9.33 20.47 -6.99
N ALA A 170 -9.89 21.69 -7.05
CA ALA A 170 -9.64 22.59 -8.15
C ALA A 170 -8.13 22.84 -8.22
N GLU A 171 -7.45 22.30 -9.26
CA GLU A 171 -6.08 22.71 -9.57
C GLU A 171 -6.08 24.24 -9.71
N GLN A 172 -5.52 24.92 -8.72
CA GLN A 172 -5.24 26.32 -8.82
C GLN A 172 -4.22 26.49 -9.95
N LYS A 173 -4.73 26.78 -11.14
CA LYS A 173 -3.91 27.24 -12.25
C LYS A 173 -3.21 28.53 -11.82
N LYS A 174 -1.93 28.37 -11.50
CA LYS A 174 -1.00 29.45 -11.18
C LYS A 174 -0.57 30.13 -12.48
#